data_e6ab43c190d2d7ba4e512627a76c1456
#
_entry.id   e6ab43c190d2d7ba4e512627a76c1456
#
_cell.length_a   1.000
_cell.length_b   1.000
_cell.length_c   1.000
_cell.angle_alpha   90.00
_cell.angle_beta   90.00
_cell.angle_gamma   90.00
#
_symmetry.space_group_name_H-M   'P 1'
#
loop_
_entity.id
_entity.type
_entity.pdbx_description
1 polymer ?
#
loop_
_entity_poly.entity_id
_entity_poly.type
_entity_poly.pdbx_seq_one_letter_code
_entity_poly.pdbx_strand_id
1 'polypeptide(L)'
;MDNITSRPDPTAAFPNPNLPRLCFIKNVVKNPRIIIGDYTYYDDVDGADQFEKHVTHFYDFIGDKLIIGKFCAIAKGVEFVMNGANHRMDGVTAYPFYIMGGDWGSAIAPVKDELPLKGDTVVGNDVWIGQNVTVMPGVHIGDGAIIGANSVVASDIPPYAVAAGNPCRVIRKRFDDDFIDYLLAIKWWDWDIEKIEANFEALSSGDLSLIRKIKV
;
A
#
# COMPACT_ATOMS: atom_id res chain seq x y z
N MET A 1 -2.01 -24.61 28.78
CA MET A 1 -2.83 -24.49 27.54
C MET A 1 -3.15 -23.02 27.46
N ASP A 2 -2.32 -22.31 26.73
CA ASP A 2 -2.47 -20.87 26.59
C ASP A 2 -3.76 -20.60 25.81
N ASN A 3 -4.60 -19.70 26.36
CA ASN A 3 -5.79 -19.20 25.70
C ASN A 3 -5.38 -18.59 24.37
N ILE A 4 -5.45 -19.36 23.29
CA ILE A 4 -5.41 -18.81 21.94
C ILE A 4 -6.68 -17.98 21.87
N THR A 5 -6.52 -16.66 21.94
CA THR A 5 -7.61 -15.71 21.68
C THR A 5 -8.22 -16.08 20.33
N SER A 6 -9.54 -16.12 20.24
CA SER A 6 -10.25 -16.57 19.03
C SER A 6 -9.95 -15.73 17.78
N ARG A 7 -9.31 -14.57 17.94
CA ARG A 7 -8.96 -13.64 16.86
C ARG A 7 -7.53 -13.09 17.03
N PRO A 8 -6.87 -12.66 15.93
CA PRO A 8 -5.59 -11.96 16.00
C PRO A 8 -5.74 -10.63 16.75
N ASP A 9 -4.79 -10.34 17.64
CA ASP A 9 -4.71 -9.05 18.31
C ASP A 9 -4.21 -7.99 17.31
N PRO A 10 -5.02 -6.96 16.95
CA PRO A 10 -4.61 -5.92 16.00
C PRO A 10 -3.47 -5.04 16.51
N THR A 11 -3.17 -5.09 17.81
CA THR A 11 -2.06 -4.33 18.43
C THR A 11 -0.76 -5.12 18.50
N ALA A 12 -0.79 -6.43 18.23
CA ALA A 12 0.42 -7.26 18.17
C ALA A 12 1.17 -7.03 16.85
N ALA A 13 2.49 -6.81 16.91
CA ALA A 13 3.31 -6.72 15.71
C ALA A 13 3.32 -8.06 14.95
N PHE A 14 3.45 -9.17 15.65
CA PHE A 14 3.45 -10.53 15.09
C PHE A 14 2.24 -11.31 15.62
N PRO A 15 1.08 -11.25 14.92
CA PRO A 15 -0.18 -11.78 15.43
C PRO A 15 -0.24 -13.32 15.46
N ASN A 16 0.61 -13.98 14.67
CA ASN A 16 0.66 -15.44 14.60
C ASN A 16 2.07 -15.95 14.92
N PRO A 17 2.30 -16.55 16.10
CA PRO A 17 3.62 -17.04 16.49
C PRO A 17 4.15 -18.17 15.60
N ASN A 18 3.28 -18.85 14.85
CA ASN A 18 3.67 -19.89 13.89
C ASN A 18 4.08 -19.32 12.53
N LEU A 19 3.88 -18.03 12.29
CA LEU A 19 4.23 -17.31 11.06
C LEU A 19 5.02 -16.03 11.37
N PRO A 20 6.26 -16.14 11.86
CA PRO A 20 7.06 -14.99 12.30
C PRO A 20 7.46 -14.04 11.16
N ARG A 21 7.23 -14.42 9.92
CA ARG A 21 7.44 -13.60 8.73
C ARG A 21 6.28 -12.65 8.43
N LEU A 22 5.15 -12.76 9.15
CA LEU A 22 3.97 -11.94 8.97
C LEU A 22 3.89 -10.89 10.08
N CYS A 23 3.96 -9.62 9.71
CA CYS A 23 3.95 -8.49 10.64
C CYS A 23 2.78 -7.55 10.35
N PHE A 24 1.97 -7.20 11.37
CA PHE A 24 1.04 -6.07 11.30
C PHE A 24 1.82 -4.76 11.36
N ILE A 25 2.10 -4.18 10.20
CA ILE A 25 3.06 -3.09 10.04
C ILE A 25 2.64 -1.78 10.71
N LYS A 26 1.36 -1.57 10.99
CA LYS A 26 0.89 -0.45 11.81
C LYS A 26 1.60 -0.35 13.15
N ASN A 27 1.94 -1.50 13.75
CA ASN A 27 2.49 -1.59 15.11
C ASN A 27 4.02 -1.44 15.17
N VAL A 28 4.70 -1.38 14.01
CA VAL A 28 6.17 -1.27 13.94
C VAL A 28 6.64 -0.01 13.21
N VAL A 29 5.79 0.58 12.40
CA VAL A 29 6.07 1.85 11.69
C VAL A 29 6.18 2.98 12.70
N LYS A 30 7.22 3.81 12.58
CA LYS A 30 7.52 4.93 13.48
C LYS A 30 7.37 6.29 12.80
N ASN A 31 7.54 6.36 11.49
CA ASN A 31 7.44 7.61 10.75
C ASN A 31 5.95 8.06 10.69
N PRO A 32 5.59 9.24 11.25
CA PRO A 32 4.20 9.69 11.33
C PRO A 32 3.58 10.00 9.95
N ARG A 33 4.36 10.09 8.90
CA ARG A 33 3.88 10.27 7.52
C ARG A 33 3.56 8.95 6.83
N ILE A 34 3.83 7.79 7.47
CA ILE A 34 3.39 6.48 7.02
C ILE A 34 2.17 6.09 7.86
N ILE A 35 0.99 6.12 7.25
CA ILE A 35 -0.29 5.88 7.92
C ILE A 35 -0.81 4.53 7.46
N ILE A 36 -0.98 3.59 8.39
CA ILE A 36 -1.37 2.19 8.09
C ILE A 36 -2.68 1.87 8.80
N GLY A 37 -3.61 1.27 8.08
CA GLY A 37 -4.86 0.72 8.63
C GLY A 37 -4.66 -0.60 9.40
N ASP A 38 -5.66 -0.94 10.23
CA ASP A 38 -5.64 -2.17 11.03
C ASP A 38 -5.62 -3.41 10.15
N TYR A 39 -5.01 -4.49 10.66
CA TYR A 39 -4.90 -5.80 10.01
C TYR A 39 -4.12 -5.81 8.70
N THR A 40 -3.50 -4.71 8.30
CA THR A 40 -2.59 -4.66 7.14
C THR A 40 -1.26 -5.26 7.51
N TYR A 41 -0.81 -6.26 6.73
CA TYR A 41 0.41 -6.99 7.02
C TYR A 41 1.44 -6.94 5.88
N TYR A 42 2.69 -7.08 6.27
CA TYR A 42 3.83 -7.33 5.39
C TYR A 42 4.37 -8.72 5.66
N ASP A 43 4.59 -9.48 4.59
CA ASP A 43 5.13 -10.85 4.64
C ASP A 43 6.55 -10.88 4.11
N ASP A 44 7.55 -10.94 5.01
CA ASP A 44 8.96 -11.05 4.65
C ASP A 44 9.72 -11.92 5.64
N VAL A 45 10.41 -12.95 5.14
CA VAL A 45 11.23 -13.86 5.96
C VAL A 45 12.50 -13.19 6.51
N ASP A 46 12.94 -12.10 5.90
CA ASP A 46 14.21 -11.43 6.20
C ASP A 46 14.02 -10.16 7.08
N GLY A 47 12.79 -9.84 7.48
CA GLY A 47 12.54 -8.69 8.35
C GLY A 47 11.20 -8.02 8.12
N ALA A 48 10.09 -8.72 8.41
CA ALA A 48 8.74 -8.21 8.24
C ALA A 48 8.45 -6.95 9.06
N ASP A 49 9.19 -6.72 10.16
CA ASP A 49 9.11 -5.53 11.01
C ASP A 49 9.89 -4.32 10.45
N GLN A 50 10.59 -4.49 9.34
CA GLN A 50 11.42 -3.44 8.74
C GLN A 50 10.79 -2.77 7.51
N PHE A 51 9.47 -2.78 7.44
CA PHE A 51 8.70 -2.22 6.32
C PHE A 51 9.11 -0.80 5.94
N GLU A 52 9.45 0.07 6.91
CA GLU A 52 9.87 1.45 6.62
C GLU A 52 11.07 1.55 5.69
N LYS A 53 11.95 0.54 5.66
CA LYS A 53 13.11 0.53 4.76
C LYS A 53 12.73 0.41 3.27
N HIS A 54 11.51 -0.03 3.01
CA HIS A 54 10.94 -0.16 1.67
C HIS A 54 10.19 1.11 1.22
N VAL A 55 10.16 2.17 2.05
CA VAL A 55 9.63 3.47 1.70
C VAL A 55 10.81 4.39 1.43
N THR A 56 11.17 4.52 0.15
CA THR A 56 12.42 5.16 -0.28
C THR A 56 12.22 6.61 -0.74
N HIS A 57 13.29 7.41 -0.73
CA HIS A 57 13.25 8.83 -1.15
C HIS A 57 12.20 9.65 -0.37
N PHE A 58 12.02 9.32 0.89
CA PHE A 58 10.98 9.87 1.76
C PHE A 58 11.53 10.99 2.66
N TYR A 59 11.73 12.17 2.08
CA TYR A 59 12.39 13.30 2.75
C TYR A 59 11.38 14.22 3.44
N ASP A 60 11.74 14.75 4.63
CA ASP A 60 10.85 15.61 5.43
C ASP A 60 10.50 16.92 4.73
N PHE A 61 11.43 17.48 3.97
CA PHE A 61 11.20 18.74 3.26
C PHE A 61 10.17 18.62 2.13
N ILE A 62 9.94 17.42 1.60
CA ILE A 62 8.87 17.16 0.61
C ILE A 62 7.51 17.15 1.31
N GLY A 63 7.38 16.43 2.42
CA GLY A 63 6.18 16.41 3.26
C GLY A 63 5.03 15.56 2.72
N ASP A 64 5.26 14.74 1.69
CA ASP A 64 4.29 13.75 1.20
C ASP A 64 4.08 12.61 2.20
N LYS A 65 3.01 11.84 2.02
CA LYS A 65 2.62 10.73 2.89
C LYS A 65 2.48 9.44 2.10
N LEU A 66 2.70 8.33 2.79
CA LEU A 66 2.26 7.01 2.36
C LEU A 66 1.05 6.62 3.23
N ILE A 67 -0.09 6.37 2.59
CA ILE A 67 -1.34 5.99 3.27
C ILE A 67 -1.74 4.62 2.76
N ILE A 68 -1.87 3.64 3.66
CA ILE A 68 -2.30 2.27 3.33
C ILE A 68 -3.52 1.95 4.19
N GLY A 69 -4.59 1.49 3.56
CA GLY A 69 -5.84 1.12 4.21
C GLY A 69 -5.74 -0.12 5.10
N LYS A 70 -6.90 -0.63 5.48
CA LYS A 70 -7.07 -1.82 6.33
C LYS A 70 -7.02 -3.10 5.51
N PHE A 71 -6.67 -4.22 6.15
CA PHE A 71 -6.72 -5.57 5.60
C PHE A 71 -5.91 -5.77 4.31
N CYS A 72 -4.87 -4.97 4.08
CA CYS A 72 -4.00 -5.14 2.94
C CYS A 72 -2.98 -6.27 3.16
N ALA A 73 -2.71 -7.02 2.09
CA ALA A 73 -1.70 -8.06 2.05
C ALA A 73 -0.51 -7.59 1.20
N ILE A 74 0.63 -7.32 1.82
CA ILE A 74 1.83 -6.82 1.15
C ILE A 74 2.91 -7.88 1.21
N ALA A 75 3.36 -8.35 0.04
CA ALA A 75 4.38 -9.37 -0.05
C ALA A 75 5.80 -8.80 -0.03
N LYS A 76 6.77 -9.68 0.21
CA LYS A 76 8.20 -9.37 0.24
C LYS A 76 8.68 -8.53 -0.94
N GLY A 77 9.55 -7.56 -0.64
CA GLY A 77 10.26 -6.77 -1.65
C GLY A 77 9.38 -5.72 -2.34
N VAL A 78 8.20 -5.44 -1.82
CA VAL A 78 7.39 -4.30 -2.27
C VAL A 78 8.08 -3.02 -1.85
N GLU A 79 8.29 -2.11 -2.80
CA GLU A 79 8.91 -0.80 -2.58
C GLU A 79 7.96 0.33 -2.93
N PHE A 80 7.87 1.33 -2.05
CA PHE A 80 7.18 2.58 -2.27
C PHE A 80 8.21 3.69 -2.50
N VAL A 81 8.34 4.13 -3.75
CA VAL A 81 9.20 5.25 -4.11
C VAL A 81 8.43 6.53 -3.88
N MET A 82 8.94 7.42 -3.03
CA MET A 82 8.27 8.67 -2.69
C MET A 82 8.75 9.85 -3.55
N ASN A 83 8.09 10.99 -3.44
CA ASN A 83 8.33 12.14 -4.32
C ASN A 83 9.76 12.70 -4.29
N GLY A 84 10.54 12.39 -3.27
CA GLY A 84 11.96 12.76 -3.23
C GLY A 84 12.82 12.14 -4.33
N ALA A 85 12.31 11.12 -5.04
CA ALA A 85 12.96 10.55 -6.21
C ALA A 85 12.78 11.40 -7.48
N ASN A 86 11.86 12.36 -7.49
CA ASN A 86 11.58 13.18 -8.67
C ASN A 86 12.66 14.25 -8.87
N HIS A 87 13.19 14.32 -10.07
CA HIS A 87 14.11 15.35 -10.49
C HIS A 87 13.37 16.42 -11.31
N ARG A 88 13.89 17.65 -11.30
CA ARG A 88 13.47 18.68 -12.23
C ARG A 88 13.70 18.23 -13.67
N MET A 89 12.68 18.36 -14.53
CA MET A 89 12.74 17.85 -15.91
C MET A 89 12.72 18.95 -16.97
N ASP A 90 12.53 20.21 -16.59
CA ASP A 90 12.45 21.38 -17.47
C ASP A 90 13.82 22.07 -17.67
N GLY A 91 14.88 21.57 -17.05
CA GLY A 91 16.25 21.98 -17.29
C GLY A 91 16.89 21.26 -18.50
N VAL A 92 18.02 21.80 -18.97
CA VAL A 92 18.83 21.13 -20.03
C VAL A 92 19.35 19.77 -19.56
N THR A 93 19.54 19.60 -18.25
CA THR A 93 19.97 18.36 -17.62
C THR A 93 19.13 18.05 -16.39
N ALA A 94 18.84 16.77 -16.18
CA ALA A 94 18.25 16.27 -14.95
C ALA A 94 19.30 15.94 -13.87
N TYR A 95 20.59 16.16 -14.15
CA TYR A 95 21.66 15.84 -13.19
C TYR A 95 21.68 16.83 -12.03
N PRO A 96 21.60 16.36 -10.78
CA PRO A 96 21.45 17.21 -9.61
C PRO A 96 22.83 17.66 -9.07
N PHE A 97 23.51 18.55 -9.77
CA PHE A 97 24.85 19.04 -9.40
C PHE A 97 24.93 19.48 -7.93
N TYR A 98 23.89 20.13 -7.44
CA TYR A 98 23.83 20.71 -6.08
C TYR A 98 23.97 19.69 -4.94
N ILE A 99 23.67 18.39 -5.18
CA ILE A 99 23.81 17.35 -4.14
C ILE A 99 25.21 16.72 -4.12
N MET A 100 26.09 17.03 -5.07
CA MET A 100 27.39 16.38 -5.19
C MET A 100 28.45 16.99 -4.26
N GLY A 101 28.18 18.17 -3.67
CA GLY A 101 29.11 18.85 -2.77
C GLY A 101 30.29 19.52 -3.51
N GLY A 102 31.30 19.96 -2.74
CA GLY A 102 32.44 20.72 -3.27
C GLY A 102 31.97 21.97 -4.02
N ASP A 103 32.68 22.36 -5.06
CA ASP A 103 32.35 23.54 -5.89
C ASP A 103 30.98 23.38 -6.60
N TRP A 104 30.53 22.15 -6.83
CA TRP A 104 29.23 21.88 -7.44
C TRP A 104 28.06 22.10 -6.49
N GLY A 105 28.30 22.10 -5.17
CA GLY A 105 27.30 22.44 -4.15
C GLY A 105 26.78 23.88 -4.26
N SER A 106 27.50 24.76 -5.01
CA SER A 106 27.04 26.11 -5.32
C SER A 106 26.01 26.19 -6.46
N ALA A 107 25.78 25.06 -7.19
CA ALA A 107 24.76 25.01 -8.23
C ALA A 107 23.37 25.26 -7.65
N ILE A 108 22.50 25.86 -8.45
CA ILE A 108 21.14 26.19 -8.02
C ILE A 108 20.36 24.91 -7.73
N ALA A 109 19.98 24.73 -6.47
CA ALA A 109 19.05 23.69 -6.07
C ALA A 109 17.60 24.12 -6.42
N PRO A 110 16.77 23.24 -6.97
CA PRO A 110 15.36 23.57 -7.18
C PRO A 110 14.67 23.76 -5.82
N VAL A 111 13.81 24.77 -5.73
CA VAL A 111 12.90 24.90 -4.60
C VAL A 111 11.79 23.87 -4.72
N LYS A 112 11.13 23.52 -3.59
CA LYS A 112 10.11 22.47 -3.55
C LYS A 112 9.05 22.62 -4.65
N ASP A 113 8.57 23.85 -4.88
CA ASP A 113 7.51 24.14 -5.85
C ASP A 113 7.95 23.98 -7.32
N GLU A 114 9.25 23.83 -7.58
CA GLU A 114 9.80 23.55 -8.92
C GLU A 114 9.98 22.04 -9.17
N LEU A 115 9.80 21.19 -8.15
CA LEU A 115 9.87 19.74 -8.30
C LEU A 115 8.52 19.21 -8.83
N PRO A 116 8.55 18.18 -9.70
CA PRO A 116 7.32 17.58 -10.25
C PRO A 116 6.66 16.65 -9.23
N LEU A 117 6.21 17.22 -8.09
CA LEU A 117 5.58 16.46 -7.02
C LEU A 117 4.18 15.98 -7.43
N LYS A 118 3.82 14.76 -7.04
CA LYS A 118 2.57 14.11 -7.40
C LYS A 118 1.62 13.90 -6.22
N GLY A 119 1.93 14.47 -5.05
CA GLY A 119 1.12 14.32 -3.84
C GLY A 119 1.40 13.02 -3.08
N ASP A 120 0.46 12.65 -2.21
CA ASP A 120 0.55 11.47 -1.37
C ASP A 120 0.38 10.19 -2.19
N THR A 121 1.08 9.11 -1.80
CA THR A 121 0.84 7.77 -2.34
C THR A 121 -0.22 7.08 -1.47
N VAL A 122 -1.28 6.57 -2.10
CA VAL A 122 -2.45 6.02 -1.39
C VAL A 122 -2.74 4.60 -1.86
N VAL A 123 -2.83 3.69 -0.91
CA VAL A 123 -3.33 2.32 -1.12
C VAL A 123 -4.64 2.19 -0.34
N GLY A 124 -5.70 1.79 -1.01
CA GLY A 124 -7.01 1.55 -0.41
C GLY A 124 -7.03 0.37 0.56
N ASN A 125 -8.20 -0.12 0.87
CA ASN A 125 -8.41 -1.26 1.77
C ASN A 125 -8.47 -2.57 0.98
N ASP A 126 -8.22 -3.72 1.63
CA ASP A 126 -8.30 -5.05 1.00
C ASP A 126 -7.44 -5.18 -0.27
N VAL A 127 -6.31 -4.46 -0.34
CA VAL A 127 -5.41 -4.51 -1.50
C VAL A 127 -4.38 -5.62 -1.32
N TRP A 128 -4.20 -6.43 -2.36
CA TRP A 128 -3.11 -7.41 -2.40
C TRP A 128 -2.01 -6.93 -3.34
N ILE A 129 -0.79 -6.74 -2.79
CA ILE A 129 0.40 -6.36 -3.55
C ILE A 129 1.36 -7.54 -3.57
N GLY A 130 1.61 -8.07 -4.77
CA GLY A 130 2.52 -9.19 -5.02
C GLY A 130 3.99 -8.85 -4.78
N GLN A 131 4.84 -9.86 -4.78
CA GLN A 131 6.28 -9.71 -4.51
C GLN A 131 6.98 -8.77 -5.49
N ASN A 132 7.96 -8.00 -4.99
CA ASN A 132 8.84 -7.13 -5.78
C ASN A 132 8.08 -6.11 -6.64
N VAL A 133 6.92 -5.65 -6.17
CA VAL A 133 6.19 -4.56 -6.82
C VAL A 133 6.84 -3.24 -6.42
N THR A 134 7.05 -2.35 -7.40
CA THR A 134 7.46 -0.96 -7.17
C THR A 134 6.27 -0.04 -7.40
N VAL A 135 5.90 0.74 -6.38
CA VAL A 135 4.86 1.77 -6.48
C VAL A 135 5.52 3.13 -6.63
N MET A 136 5.21 3.84 -7.71
CA MET A 136 5.79 5.15 -8.03
C MET A 136 5.09 6.28 -7.27
N PRO A 137 5.75 7.45 -7.11
CA PRO A 137 5.22 8.56 -6.32
C PRO A 137 3.81 9.01 -6.74
N GLY A 138 2.97 9.30 -5.76
CA GLY A 138 1.65 9.89 -5.95
C GLY A 138 0.61 8.97 -6.59
N VAL A 139 0.88 7.66 -6.68
CA VAL A 139 -0.07 6.68 -7.22
C VAL A 139 -1.16 6.38 -6.20
N HIS A 140 -2.40 6.26 -6.69
CA HIS A 140 -3.54 5.77 -5.92
C HIS A 140 -3.94 4.37 -6.39
N ILE A 141 -3.95 3.41 -5.46
CA ILE A 141 -4.43 2.03 -5.70
C ILE A 141 -5.77 1.89 -4.98
N GLY A 142 -6.85 1.63 -5.73
CA GLY A 142 -8.21 1.55 -5.20
C GLY A 142 -8.46 0.31 -4.34
N ASP A 143 -9.52 0.36 -3.52
CA ASP A 143 -9.93 -0.72 -2.63
C ASP A 143 -10.08 -2.05 -3.37
N GLY A 144 -9.67 -3.14 -2.74
CA GLY A 144 -9.83 -4.49 -3.30
C GLY A 144 -8.98 -4.78 -4.54
N ALA A 145 -8.05 -3.91 -4.94
CA ALA A 145 -7.19 -4.14 -6.09
C ALA A 145 -6.16 -5.25 -5.83
N ILE A 146 -5.71 -5.90 -6.90
CA ILE A 146 -4.65 -6.90 -6.87
C ILE A 146 -3.55 -6.46 -7.83
N ILE A 147 -2.32 -6.35 -7.32
CA ILE A 147 -1.14 -6.01 -8.11
C ILE A 147 -0.26 -7.26 -8.25
N GLY A 148 -0.08 -7.71 -9.48
CA GLY A 148 0.76 -8.87 -9.80
C GLY A 148 2.24 -8.63 -9.47
N ALA A 149 2.94 -9.70 -9.10
CA ALA A 149 4.36 -9.64 -8.74
C ALA A 149 5.24 -9.01 -9.86
N ASN A 150 6.35 -8.38 -9.46
CA ASN A 150 7.33 -7.74 -10.34
C ASN A 150 6.74 -6.62 -11.22
N SER A 151 5.67 -5.97 -10.77
CA SER A 151 5.04 -4.86 -11.48
C SER A 151 5.62 -3.51 -11.07
N VAL A 152 5.58 -2.53 -11.99
CA VAL A 152 5.91 -1.12 -11.71
C VAL A 152 4.63 -0.30 -11.88
N VAL A 153 4.03 0.12 -10.75
CA VAL A 153 2.77 0.87 -10.71
C VAL A 153 3.09 2.35 -10.82
N ALA A 154 2.92 2.92 -12.01
CA ALA A 154 3.24 4.32 -12.32
C ALA A 154 2.00 5.17 -12.63
N SER A 155 0.81 4.62 -12.50
CA SER A 155 -0.49 5.29 -12.67
C SER A 155 -1.52 4.66 -11.75
N ASP A 156 -2.60 5.39 -11.48
CA ASP A 156 -3.66 4.95 -10.59
C ASP A 156 -4.29 3.63 -11.04
N ILE A 157 -4.66 2.81 -10.07
CA ILE A 157 -5.33 1.53 -10.27
C ILE A 157 -6.75 1.63 -9.71
N PRO A 158 -7.78 1.38 -10.51
CA PRO A 158 -9.16 1.47 -10.04
C PRO A 158 -9.49 0.37 -9.01
N PRO A 159 -10.54 0.59 -8.18
CA PRO A 159 -10.98 -0.42 -7.22
C PRO A 159 -11.29 -1.77 -7.88
N TYR A 160 -11.01 -2.85 -7.16
CA TYR A 160 -11.25 -4.23 -7.58
C TYR A 160 -10.66 -4.59 -8.95
N ALA A 161 -9.64 -3.86 -9.41
CA ALA A 161 -8.88 -4.22 -10.61
C ALA A 161 -7.79 -5.25 -10.28
N VAL A 162 -7.50 -6.11 -11.24
CA VAL A 162 -6.28 -6.91 -11.30
C VAL A 162 -5.35 -6.24 -12.30
N ALA A 163 -4.19 -5.82 -11.84
CA ALA A 163 -3.20 -5.11 -12.66
C ALA A 163 -1.82 -5.76 -12.53
N ALA A 164 -1.04 -5.77 -13.60
CA ALA A 164 0.32 -6.30 -13.58
C ALA A 164 1.19 -5.72 -14.70
N GLY A 165 2.50 -5.95 -14.60
CA GLY A 165 3.49 -5.66 -15.63
C GLY A 165 4.35 -4.42 -15.36
N ASN A 166 5.27 -4.15 -16.28
CA ASN A 166 6.11 -2.95 -16.29
C ASN A 166 6.06 -2.29 -17.69
N PRO A 167 5.36 -1.16 -17.83
CA PRO A 167 4.54 -0.48 -16.84
C PRO A 167 3.29 -1.30 -16.48
N CYS A 168 2.85 -1.21 -15.21
CA CYS A 168 1.65 -1.89 -14.73
C CYS A 168 0.40 -1.39 -15.47
N ARG A 169 -0.45 -2.34 -15.90
CA ARG A 169 -1.71 -2.05 -16.58
C ARG A 169 -2.82 -2.92 -16.00
N VAL A 170 -4.03 -2.38 -15.99
CA VAL A 170 -5.23 -3.15 -15.65
C VAL A 170 -5.43 -4.24 -16.69
N ILE A 171 -5.50 -5.49 -16.23
CA ILE A 171 -5.73 -6.68 -17.04
C ILE A 171 -7.23 -7.00 -17.09
N ARG A 172 -7.90 -6.91 -15.92
CA ARG A 172 -9.34 -7.17 -15.78
C ARG A 172 -9.84 -6.60 -14.45
N LYS A 173 -11.16 -6.54 -14.32
CA LYS A 173 -11.82 -6.37 -13.01
C LYS A 173 -11.97 -7.72 -12.33
N ARG A 174 -12.06 -7.73 -11.00
CA ARG A 174 -12.36 -8.93 -10.19
C ARG A 174 -13.80 -9.37 -10.38
N PHE A 175 -14.71 -8.38 -10.50
CA PHE A 175 -16.15 -8.56 -10.53
C PHE A 175 -16.78 -7.62 -11.59
N ASP A 176 -18.08 -7.75 -11.83
CA ASP A 176 -18.87 -6.78 -12.62
C ASP A 176 -19.01 -5.45 -11.87
N ASP A 177 -19.38 -4.40 -12.59
CA ASP A 177 -19.42 -3.04 -12.04
C ASP A 177 -20.47 -2.88 -10.94
N ASP A 178 -21.66 -3.46 -11.12
CA ASP A 178 -22.73 -3.40 -10.13
C ASP A 178 -22.31 -4.03 -8.79
N PHE A 179 -21.53 -5.12 -8.88
CA PHE A 179 -21.03 -5.77 -7.67
C PHE A 179 -19.87 -5.02 -7.03
N ILE A 180 -19.01 -4.39 -7.83
CA ILE A 180 -17.96 -3.50 -7.32
C ILE A 180 -18.60 -2.32 -6.58
N ASP A 181 -19.60 -1.67 -7.17
CA ASP A 181 -20.30 -0.55 -6.52
C ASP A 181 -20.95 -0.97 -5.20
N TYR A 182 -21.56 -2.17 -5.16
CA TYR A 182 -22.11 -2.73 -3.94
C TYR A 182 -21.02 -2.95 -2.89
N LEU A 183 -19.87 -3.54 -3.24
CA LEU A 183 -18.75 -3.78 -2.31
C LEU A 183 -18.18 -2.47 -1.75
N LEU A 184 -18.06 -1.45 -2.59
CA LEU A 184 -17.62 -0.11 -2.21
C LEU A 184 -18.65 0.60 -1.30
N ALA A 185 -19.93 0.25 -1.41
CA ALA A 185 -20.98 0.78 -0.55
C ALA A 185 -21.00 0.12 0.83
N ILE A 186 -20.88 -1.21 0.91
CA ILE A 186 -20.91 -1.93 2.19
C ILE A 186 -19.63 -1.74 3.01
N LYS A 187 -18.48 -1.46 2.38
CA LYS A 187 -17.16 -1.22 3.02
C LYS A 187 -16.90 -2.19 4.16
N TRP A 188 -16.85 -3.49 3.87
CA TRP A 188 -16.77 -4.54 4.88
C TRP A 188 -15.55 -4.36 5.82
N TRP A 189 -14.49 -3.73 5.38
CA TRP A 189 -13.31 -3.39 6.18
C TRP A 189 -13.54 -2.35 7.27
N ASP A 190 -14.70 -1.67 7.25
CA ASP A 190 -15.13 -0.73 8.29
C ASP A 190 -16.15 -1.32 9.26
N TRP A 191 -16.53 -2.59 9.09
CA TRP A 191 -17.43 -3.27 10.02
C TRP A 191 -16.74 -3.55 11.35
N ASP A 192 -17.55 -3.64 12.42
CA ASP A 192 -17.08 -4.18 13.68
C ASP A 192 -16.55 -5.59 13.50
N ILE A 193 -15.52 -5.95 14.26
CA ILE A 193 -14.83 -7.24 14.07
C ILE A 193 -15.79 -8.44 14.27
N GLU A 194 -16.77 -8.30 15.19
CA GLU A 194 -17.82 -9.29 15.41
C GLU A 194 -18.67 -9.51 14.15
N LYS A 195 -18.98 -8.44 13.40
CA LYS A 195 -19.71 -8.54 12.15
C LYS A 195 -18.85 -9.19 11.06
N ILE A 196 -17.55 -8.90 11.02
CA ILE A 196 -16.60 -9.55 10.10
C ILE A 196 -16.57 -11.06 10.38
N GLU A 197 -16.38 -11.46 11.65
CA GLU A 197 -16.33 -12.87 12.07
C GLU A 197 -17.62 -13.62 11.75
N ALA A 198 -18.77 -13.00 12.01
CA ALA A 198 -20.08 -13.58 11.69
C ALA A 198 -20.33 -13.77 10.19
N ASN A 199 -19.52 -13.10 9.34
CA ASN A 199 -19.65 -13.14 7.88
C ASN A 199 -18.43 -13.73 7.16
N PHE A 200 -17.54 -14.45 7.86
CA PHE A 200 -16.33 -15.03 7.25
C PHE A 200 -16.64 -15.90 6.01
N GLU A 201 -17.70 -16.70 6.06
CA GLU A 201 -18.11 -17.50 4.93
C GLU A 201 -18.49 -16.63 3.73
N ALA A 202 -19.26 -15.57 3.94
CA ALA A 202 -19.65 -14.63 2.89
C ALA A 202 -18.44 -13.88 2.30
N LEU A 203 -17.45 -13.54 3.13
CA LEU A 203 -16.26 -12.79 2.71
C LEU A 203 -15.22 -13.66 2.00
N SER A 204 -15.12 -14.98 2.33
CA SER A 204 -13.98 -15.81 1.92
C SER A 204 -14.32 -17.03 1.07
N SER A 205 -15.58 -17.46 1.01
CA SER A 205 -15.96 -18.71 0.30
C SER A 205 -15.94 -18.60 -1.23
N GLY A 206 -15.96 -17.38 -1.79
CA GLY A 206 -16.16 -17.15 -3.22
C GLY A 206 -17.63 -17.28 -3.69
N ASP A 207 -18.56 -17.61 -2.80
CA ASP A 207 -20.00 -17.54 -3.09
C ASP A 207 -20.53 -16.13 -2.91
N LEU A 208 -20.51 -15.38 -4.01
CA LEU A 208 -20.96 -13.97 -4.03
C LEU A 208 -22.43 -13.80 -3.66
N SER A 209 -23.24 -14.85 -3.70
CA SER A 209 -24.65 -14.77 -3.29
C SER A 209 -24.81 -14.57 -1.78
N LEU A 210 -23.83 -14.99 -0.98
CA LEU A 210 -23.85 -14.81 0.47
C LEU A 210 -23.63 -13.34 0.85
N ILE A 211 -22.64 -12.70 0.26
CA ILE A 211 -22.34 -11.29 0.56
C ILE A 211 -23.45 -10.35 0.09
N ARG A 212 -24.12 -10.68 -1.03
CA ARG A 212 -25.26 -9.90 -1.57
C ARG A 212 -26.49 -9.89 -0.64
N LYS A 213 -26.59 -10.78 0.33
CA LYS A 213 -27.66 -10.81 1.35
C LYS A 213 -27.47 -9.78 2.43
N ILE A 214 -26.27 -9.23 2.57
CA ILE A 214 -25.94 -8.22 3.58
C ILE A 214 -26.43 -6.86 3.07
N LYS A 215 -27.30 -6.22 3.87
CA LYS A 215 -27.84 -4.90 3.51
C LYS A 215 -26.79 -3.81 3.77
N VAL A 216 -26.74 -2.84 2.87
CA VAL A 216 -25.98 -1.59 3.01
C VAL A 216 -26.53 -0.76 4.16
#